data_48da14669ec67b146f28e8bbfe9b7409
#
_entry.id   48da14669ec67b146f28e8bbfe9b7409
#
_cell.length_a   1.000
_cell.length_b   1.000
_cell.length_c   1.000
_cell.angle_alpha   90.00
_cell.angle_beta   90.00
_cell.angle_gamma   90.00
#
_symmetry.space_group_name_H-M   'P 1'
#
loop_
_entity.id
_entity.type
_entity.pdbx_description
1 polymer ?
#
loop_
_entity_poly.entity_id
_entity_poly.type
_entity_poly.pdbx_seq_one_letter_code
_entity_poly.pdbx_strand_id
1 'polypeptide(L)'
;MNTAVLLFSTPMDFARKGVVADISQFLVAHKGSVLHSDDHLDSGRNLLLSRLEWDLDGFDIPTAEFEKYFKPLAERFQIHYHLALTQH
;
A
#
# COMPACT_ATOMS: atom_id res chain seq x y z
N MET A 1 2.83 -13.03 -15.06
CA MET A 1 3.29 -12.13 -13.98
C MET A 1 2.25 -12.12 -12.87
N ASN A 2 2.68 -12.29 -11.64
CA ASN A 2 1.81 -12.19 -10.47
C ASN A 2 2.03 -10.84 -9.81
N THR A 3 0.96 -10.13 -9.53
CA THR A 3 1.04 -8.84 -8.87
C THR A 3 0.14 -8.80 -7.65
N ALA A 4 0.44 -7.89 -6.75
CA ALA A 4 -0.41 -7.55 -5.62
C ALA A 4 -0.92 -6.14 -5.79
N VAL A 5 -2.16 -5.92 -5.40
CA VAL A 5 -2.78 -4.60 -5.40
C VAL A 5 -3.21 -4.27 -3.99
N LEU A 6 -2.71 -3.17 -3.46
CA LEU A 6 -3.11 -2.65 -2.16
C LEU A 6 -4.04 -1.46 -2.39
N LEU A 7 -5.29 -1.63 -1.98
CA LEU A 7 -6.26 -0.53 -1.96
C LEU A 7 -6.34 -0.04 -0.54
N PHE A 8 -6.11 1.24 -0.32
CA PHE A 8 -6.16 1.72 1.05
C PHE A 8 -6.72 3.14 1.16
N SER A 9 -7.23 3.44 2.34
CA SER A 9 -7.64 4.78 2.72
C SER A 9 -6.94 5.18 4.01
N THR A 10 -6.65 6.46 4.15
CA THR A 10 -6.02 7.03 5.33
C THR A 10 -6.52 8.46 5.50
N PRO A 11 -6.59 8.99 6.75
CA PRO A 11 -6.93 10.40 6.93
C PRO A 11 -6.01 11.31 6.11
N MET A 12 -6.60 12.37 5.52
CA MET A 12 -5.89 13.26 4.61
C MET A 12 -4.64 13.90 5.22
N ASP A 13 -4.64 14.12 6.53
CA ASP A 13 -3.48 14.69 7.20
C ASP A 13 -2.23 13.84 7.02
N PHE A 14 -2.38 12.51 6.96
CA PHE A 14 -1.25 11.62 6.75
C PHE A 14 -0.73 11.64 5.32
N ALA A 15 -1.59 12.02 4.35
CA ALA A 15 -1.13 12.22 2.97
C ALA A 15 -0.04 13.29 2.93
N ARG A 16 -0.23 14.37 3.71
CA ARG A 16 0.74 15.47 3.80
C ARG A 16 2.02 15.05 4.54
N LYS A 17 1.96 13.99 5.32
CA LYS A 17 3.10 13.47 6.07
C LYS A 17 3.83 12.35 5.36
N GLY A 18 3.52 12.13 4.07
CA GLY A 18 4.26 11.21 3.23
C GLY A 18 3.88 9.75 3.37
N VAL A 19 2.62 9.43 3.71
CA VAL A 19 2.19 8.04 3.87
C VAL A 19 2.44 7.19 2.64
N VAL A 20 2.18 7.73 1.43
CA VAL A 20 2.38 6.96 0.20
C VAL A 20 3.86 6.65 -0.01
N ALA A 21 4.73 7.62 0.27
CA ALA A 21 6.18 7.41 0.16
C ALA A 21 6.66 6.34 1.15
N ASP A 22 6.15 6.36 2.38
CA ASP A 22 6.54 5.38 3.39
C ASP A 22 6.09 3.97 3.00
N ILE A 23 4.88 3.83 2.45
CA ILE A 23 4.39 2.53 1.98
C ILE A 23 5.22 2.05 0.79
N SER A 24 5.52 2.94 -0.16
CA SER A 24 6.35 2.58 -1.31
C SER A 24 7.75 2.13 -0.88
N GLN A 25 8.35 2.83 0.09
CA GLN A 25 9.65 2.43 0.63
C GLN A 25 9.59 1.10 1.33
N PHE A 26 8.51 0.82 2.05
CA PHE A 26 8.30 -0.47 2.69
C PHE A 26 8.30 -1.60 1.65
N LEU A 27 7.59 -1.40 0.55
CA LEU A 27 7.53 -2.39 -0.52
C LEU A 27 8.90 -2.60 -1.17
N VAL A 28 9.60 -1.51 -1.46
CA VAL A 28 10.93 -1.57 -2.08
C VAL A 28 11.94 -2.22 -1.14
N ALA A 29 11.87 -1.93 0.16
CA ALA A 29 12.76 -2.53 1.15
C ALA A 29 12.61 -4.04 1.20
N HIS A 30 11.44 -4.57 0.84
CA HIS A 30 11.17 -6.00 0.77
C HIS A 30 11.25 -6.53 -0.66
N LYS A 31 11.96 -5.82 -1.53
CA LYS A 31 12.22 -6.23 -2.93
C LYS A 31 10.96 -6.24 -3.80
N GLY A 32 9.97 -5.43 -3.44
CA GLY A 32 8.82 -5.20 -4.29
C GLY A 32 9.16 -4.20 -5.38
N SER A 33 8.63 -4.42 -6.57
CA SER A 33 8.79 -3.51 -7.70
C SER A 33 7.45 -2.86 -7.98
N VAL A 34 7.30 -1.57 -7.63
CA VAL A 34 6.04 -0.86 -7.81
C VAL A 34 5.81 -0.59 -9.29
N LEU A 35 4.67 -1.03 -9.79
CA LEU A 35 4.30 -0.93 -11.20
C LEU A 35 3.35 0.23 -11.44
N HIS A 36 2.39 0.45 -10.54
CA HIS A 36 1.38 1.50 -10.65
C HIS A 36 1.07 2.07 -9.29
N SER A 37 0.80 3.38 -9.26
CA SER A 37 0.40 4.09 -8.05
C SER A 37 -0.60 5.18 -8.45
N ASP A 38 -1.81 5.08 -7.94
CA ASP A 38 -2.87 6.05 -8.19
C ASP A 38 -3.41 6.56 -6.86
N ASP A 39 -3.45 7.88 -6.71
CA ASP A 39 -3.93 8.52 -5.49
C ASP A 39 -5.11 9.43 -5.80
N HIS A 40 -6.07 9.45 -4.89
CA HIS A 40 -7.24 10.31 -4.99
C HIS A 40 -7.54 10.92 -3.63
N LEU A 41 -7.65 12.24 -3.59
CA LEU A 41 -8.04 12.96 -2.37
C LEU A 41 -9.54 13.17 -2.37
N ASP A 42 -10.22 12.63 -1.36
CA ASP A 42 -11.65 12.83 -1.16
C ASP A 42 -11.85 13.88 -0.07
N SER A 43 -12.02 15.13 -0.48
CA SER A 43 -12.15 16.24 0.46
C SER A 43 -13.46 16.17 1.27
N GLY A 44 -14.51 15.58 0.70
CA GLY A 44 -15.78 15.42 1.40
C GLY A 44 -15.68 14.51 2.62
N ARG A 45 -14.83 13.48 2.55
CA ARG A 45 -14.60 12.55 3.65
C ARG A 45 -13.28 12.79 4.37
N ASN A 46 -12.50 13.75 3.90
CA ASN A 46 -11.16 14.04 4.44
C ASN A 46 -10.25 12.82 4.43
N LEU A 47 -10.27 12.07 3.31
CA LEU A 47 -9.51 10.85 3.14
C LEU A 47 -8.62 10.92 1.91
N LEU A 48 -7.47 10.26 2.00
CA LEU A 48 -6.69 9.85 0.84
C LEU A 48 -7.10 8.43 0.48
N LEU A 49 -7.46 8.21 -0.77
CA LEU A 49 -7.71 6.87 -1.32
C LEU A 49 -6.56 6.57 -2.28
N SER A 50 -5.98 5.37 -2.15
CA SER A 50 -4.81 5.04 -2.95
C SER A 50 -4.87 3.59 -3.42
N ARG A 51 -4.27 3.36 -4.59
CA ARG A 51 -4.12 2.03 -5.17
C ARG A 51 -2.67 1.87 -5.59
N LEU A 52 -2.00 0.89 -4.99
CA LEU A 52 -0.62 0.53 -5.32
C LEU A 52 -0.60 -0.89 -5.86
N GLU A 53 0.09 -1.06 -6.98
CA GLU A 53 0.29 -2.39 -7.57
C GLU A 53 1.78 -2.66 -7.69
N TRP A 54 2.22 -3.86 -7.27
CA TRP A 54 3.62 -4.23 -7.38
C TRP A 54 3.77 -5.68 -7.82
N ASP A 55 4.93 -5.96 -8.42
CA ASP A 55 5.28 -7.30 -8.88
C ASP A 55 5.63 -8.16 -7.67
N LEU A 56 5.04 -9.34 -7.60
CA LEU A 56 5.34 -10.30 -6.53
C LEU A 56 6.62 -11.10 -6.80
N ASP A 57 7.15 -11.04 -8.02
CA ASP A 57 8.38 -11.75 -8.33
C ASP A 57 9.55 -11.13 -7.57
N GLY A 58 10.18 -11.93 -6.73
CA GLY A 58 11.28 -11.46 -5.87
C GLY A 58 10.85 -10.77 -4.59
N PHE A 59 9.56 -10.51 -4.40
CA PHE A 59 9.06 -9.88 -3.17
C PHE A 59 9.27 -10.85 -2.00
N ASP A 60 9.91 -10.37 -0.93
CA ASP A 60 10.37 -11.27 0.12
C ASP A 60 9.38 -11.48 1.28
N ILE A 61 8.20 -10.84 1.24
CA ILE A 61 7.16 -11.09 2.23
C ILE A 61 6.17 -12.10 1.66
N PRO A 62 6.00 -13.27 2.30
CA PRO A 62 4.95 -14.20 1.88
C PRO A 62 3.59 -13.53 2.00
N THR A 63 2.70 -13.78 1.02
CA THR A 63 1.38 -13.16 1.00
C THR A 63 0.61 -13.40 2.30
N ALA A 64 0.70 -14.60 2.85
CA ALA A 64 -0.01 -14.94 4.09
C ALA A 64 0.50 -14.15 5.30
N GLU A 65 1.69 -13.56 5.21
CA GLU A 65 2.30 -12.79 6.29
C GLU A 65 2.29 -11.29 6.05
N PHE A 66 1.72 -10.84 4.94
CA PHE A 66 1.73 -9.42 4.60
C PHE A 66 1.11 -8.57 5.71
N GLU A 67 -0.02 -9.00 6.25
CA GLU A 67 -0.72 -8.26 7.30
C GLU A 67 0.19 -8.04 8.51
N LYS A 68 0.93 -9.06 8.89
CA LYS A 68 1.85 -8.99 10.03
C LYS A 68 2.92 -7.92 9.82
N TYR A 69 3.51 -7.86 8.63
CA TYR A 69 4.58 -6.90 8.34
C TYR A 69 4.03 -5.51 8.10
N PHE A 70 2.82 -5.39 7.57
CA PHE A 70 2.22 -4.11 7.25
C PHE A 70 1.54 -3.44 8.46
N LYS A 71 1.22 -4.22 9.49
CA LYS A 71 0.50 -3.74 10.66
C LYS A 71 1.08 -2.46 11.29
N PRO A 72 2.41 -2.33 11.49
CA PRO A 72 2.94 -1.10 12.07
C PRO A 72 2.63 0.15 11.27
N LEU A 73 2.70 0.05 9.93
CA LEU A 73 2.34 1.17 9.06
C LEU A 73 0.84 1.46 9.11
N ALA A 74 0.02 0.40 9.08
CA ALA A 74 -1.43 0.55 9.11
C ALA A 74 -1.88 1.24 10.40
N GLU A 75 -1.29 0.89 11.53
CA GLU A 75 -1.62 1.52 12.80
C GLU A 75 -1.11 2.95 12.88
N ARG A 76 0.13 3.18 12.42
CA ARG A 76 0.76 4.49 12.46
C ARG A 76 -0.03 5.54 11.67
N PHE A 77 -0.55 5.16 10.51
CA PHE A 77 -1.27 6.07 9.62
C PHE A 77 -2.78 5.86 9.60
N GLN A 78 -3.30 5.05 10.51
CA GLN A 78 -4.74 4.75 10.59
C GLN A 78 -5.28 4.29 9.23
N ILE A 79 -4.58 3.33 8.63
CA ILE A 79 -4.89 2.84 7.29
C ILE A 79 -5.94 1.74 7.35
N HIS A 80 -6.99 1.87 6.52
CA HIS A 80 -7.90 0.77 6.20
C HIS A 80 -7.52 0.28 4.82
N TYR A 81 -7.32 -1.03 4.68
CA TYR A 81 -6.81 -1.55 3.42
C TYR A 81 -7.40 -2.89 3.04
N HIS A 82 -7.27 -3.18 1.76
CA HIS A 82 -7.59 -4.48 1.18
C HIS A 82 -6.48 -4.87 0.24
N LEU A 83 -5.97 -6.09 0.40
CA LEU A 83 -4.94 -6.64 -0.47
C LEU A 83 -5.58 -7.63 -1.44
N ALA A 84 -5.36 -7.43 -2.72
CA ALA A 84 -5.82 -8.34 -3.76
C ALA A 84 -4.61 -8.86 -4.53
N LEU A 85 -4.70 -10.10 -4.98
CA LEU A 85 -3.67 -10.71 -5.81
C LEU A 85 -4.21 -10.87 -7.20
N THR A 86 -3.40 -10.50 -8.20
CA THR A 86 -3.77 -10.65 -9.59
C THR A 86 -2.69 -11.45 -10.32
N GLN A 87 -3.14 -12.29 -11.23
CA GLN A 87 -2.27 -13.11 -12.07
C GLN A 87 -2.51 -12.75 -13.53
N HIS A 88 -1.45 -12.46 -14.24
CA HIS A 88 -1.49 -12.08 -15.65
C HIS A 88 -0.78 -13.12 -16.51
#